data_418fd6a545f95de75618afe2cfce1340
#
_entry.id   418fd6a545f95de75618afe2cfce1340
#
_cell.length_a   1.000
_cell.length_b   1.000
_cell.length_c   1.000
_cell.angle_alpha   90.00
_cell.angle_beta   90.00
_cell.angle_gamma   90.00
#
_symmetry.space_group_name_H-M   'P 1'
#
loop_
_entity.id
_entity.type
_entity.pdbx_description
1 polymer ?
#
loop_
_entity_poly.entity_id
_entity_poly.type
_entity_poly.pdbx_seq_one_letter_code
_entity_poly.pdbx_strand_id
1 'polypeptide(L)'
;MTNQKGSISIHTENIFPIIKKWLYSDKDIFIRELISNGCDAVNKYKKLISLGEAKGNADESYKIKVSIDKENSALIFEDNGIGMTAEEVEKYINQVAFSGAEDFFNTYKEKMNEENDIIGHFGLGFYSSFMVSKKVQIDTLSYKENATPVRWVSEDGLEFELTQSDNRETRGTTITLFLADDSKEFLEEYTVRNIIDKYCSFLPVDIYLETIKTEETKEDEVVDTTPINDTNPLWLKAPKDCTDEEYKEFYRKVFKTFDEPLFWIHLNVDYPFNLKGILYFPKLKNEFELIEGKVKLYNNQVFVADNIKEVIPEFLLLLKGVIDCPDLPLNVSRSFLQNDRDVSKISKHIVKKVADKLKSLYKNERENYEKFWDDIQVFIKFGCLKDESFYDKVKDSILFKTINSQYITLNDYLENCKEKHENKVFYVSNEEQQSQYIKLFKDYGLDAVILDSTIDNHFISMIEFKNQGVQFNRIDADLSDILKENDNEDNKEIKTDIENLFKDVIGDRINNYSVESLKSEDTPAIILISEQSRRMAEMRSQFAGMDFGMSFEEEKTLVINNNSSIVKKLVSLKDDESKKEQIPLICNQIVDIALLSNKELDSKQLDEFIKRNNQLMSMVISL
;
A
#
# COMPACT_ATOMS: atom_id res chain seq x y z
N MET A 1 -0.90 63.37 2.14
CA MET A 1 -0.82 62.14 1.32
C MET A 1 -2.19 61.95 0.69
N THR A 2 -2.30 62.09 -0.60
CA THR A 2 -3.54 61.83 -1.36
C THR A 2 -3.79 60.33 -1.40
N ASN A 3 -4.93 59.89 -0.92
CA ASN A 3 -5.37 58.49 -1.01
C ASN A 3 -5.56 58.13 -2.48
N GLN A 4 -4.61 57.41 -3.05
CA GLN A 4 -4.70 56.92 -4.41
C GLN A 4 -5.31 55.51 -4.38
N LYS A 5 -6.55 55.36 -4.86
CA LYS A 5 -7.20 54.08 -5.12
C LYS A 5 -6.99 53.73 -6.59
N GLY A 6 -6.37 52.63 -6.88
CA GLY A 6 -6.22 52.07 -8.22
C GLY A 6 -6.51 50.59 -8.24
N SER A 7 -6.83 50.01 -9.38
CA SER A 7 -6.92 48.56 -9.60
C SER A 7 -5.54 48.02 -10.00
N ILE A 8 -5.22 46.80 -9.54
CA ILE A 8 -4.04 46.07 -9.99
C ILE A 8 -4.34 45.56 -11.41
N SER A 9 -3.49 45.87 -12.37
CA SER A 9 -3.60 45.38 -13.75
C SER A 9 -2.57 44.27 -13.99
N ILE A 10 -2.97 43.27 -14.76
CA ILE A 10 -2.12 42.15 -15.15
C ILE A 10 -1.84 42.31 -16.66
N HIS A 11 -0.57 42.26 -17.05
CA HIS A 11 -0.16 42.22 -18.45
C HIS A 11 0.04 40.79 -18.90
N THR A 12 -0.66 40.35 -19.93
CA THR A 12 -0.64 38.96 -20.45
C THR A 12 0.79 38.53 -20.83
N GLU A 13 1.60 39.47 -21.39
CA GLU A 13 3.01 39.23 -21.72
C GLU A 13 3.87 38.73 -20.55
N ASN A 14 3.51 39.14 -19.34
CA ASN A 14 4.26 38.75 -18.13
C ASN A 14 3.77 37.42 -17.51
N ILE A 15 2.48 37.11 -17.68
CA ILE A 15 1.87 35.91 -17.12
C ILE A 15 2.11 34.70 -18.02
N PHE A 16 2.06 34.86 -19.32
CA PHE A 16 2.16 33.78 -20.28
C PHE A 16 3.46 32.92 -20.13
N PRO A 17 4.65 33.54 -19.96
CA PRO A 17 5.88 32.80 -19.66
C PRO A 17 5.81 32.00 -18.34
N ILE A 18 5.07 32.51 -17.34
CA ILE A 18 4.89 31.84 -16.06
C ILE A 18 4.01 30.60 -16.25
N ILE A 19 2.90 30.72 -16.97
CA ILE A 19 2.01 29.60 -17.30
C ILE A 19 2.79 28.56 -18.08
N LYS A 20 3.52 28.97 -19.13
CA LYS A 20 4.28 28.06 -20.00
C LYS A 20 5.41 27.30 -19.28
N LYS A 21 6.06 27.91 -18.29
CA LYS A 21 7.30 27.40 -17.70
C LYS A 21 7.14 26.87 -16.27
N TRP A 22 6.15 27.33 -15.52
CA TRP A 22 6.07 27.08 -14.07
C TRP A 22 4.73 26.49 -13.58
N LEU A 23 3.68 26.58 -14.40
CA LEU A 23 2.36 26.12 -13.98
C LEU A 23 2.23 24.58 -14.06
N TYR A 24 2.89 23.98 -15.03
CA TYR A 24 2.84 22.55 -15.30
C TYR A 24 4.23 21.94 -15.26
N SER A 25 4.37 20.84 -14.50
CA SER A 25 5.64 20.10 -14.36
C SER A 25 6.00 19.27 -15.60
N ASP A 26 4.97 18.77 -16.30
CA ASP A 26 5.12 17.86 -17.42
C ASP A 26 4.42 18.41 -18.67
N LYS A 27 5.06 18.25 -19.83
CA LYS A 27 4.49 18.69 -21.11
C LYS A 27 3.23 17.91 -21.50
N ASP A 28 3.14 16.64 -21.12
CA ASP A 28 2.04 15.71 -21.48
C ASP A 28 0.65 16.14 -20.93
N ILE A 29 0.63 17.02 -19.95
CA ILE A 29 -0.59 17.53 -19.30
C ILE A 29 -1.55 18.20 -20.29
N PHE A 30 -1.06 18.80 -21.39
CA PHE A 30 -1.93 19.46 -22.36
C PHE A 30 -2.99 18.51 -22.95
N ILE A 31 -2.65 17.24 -23.18
CA ILE A 31 -3.61 16.22 -23.67
C ILE A 31 -4.75 16.03 -22.67
N ARG A 32 -4.41 15.90 -21.37
CA ARG A 32 -5.41 15.80 -20.30
C ARG A 32 -6.33 17.01 -20.28
N GLU A 33 -5.78 18.21 -20.32
CA GLU A 33 -6.55 19.46 -20.24
C GLU A 33 -7.49 19.64 -21.44
N LEU A 34 -7.01 19.38 -22.67
CA LEU A 34 -7.85 19.52 -23.86
C LEU A 34 -8.97 18.48 -23.92
N ILE A 35 -8.68 17.22 -23.57
CA ILE A 35 -9.69 16.17 -23.50
C ILE A 35 -10.71 16.49 -22.40
N SER A 36 -10.25 16.95 -21.22
CA SER A 36 -11.15 17.36 -20.12
C SER A 36 -12.07 18.51 -20.53
N ASN A 37 -11.56 19.50 -21.26
CA ASN A 37 -12.37 20.59 -21.79
C ASN A 37 -13.42 20.08 -22.80
N GLY A 38 -13.07 19.10 -23.64
CA GLY A 38 -14.02 18.43 -24.53
C GLY A 38 -15.12 17.67 -23.77
N CYS A 39 -14.75 16.96 -22.67
CA CYS A 39 -15.74 16.33 -21.77
C CYS A 39 -16.69 17.36 -21.17
N ASP A 40 -16.16 18.49 -20.67
CA ASP A 40 -16.99 19.55 -20.11
C ASP A 40 -17.93 20.16 -21.15
N ALA A 41 -17.46 20.35 -22.39
CA ALA A 41 -18.28 20.85 -23.50
C ALA A 41 -19.44 19.90 -23.81
N VAL A 42 -19.20 18.60 -23.81
CA VAL A 42 -20.24 17.56 -23.99
C VAL A 42 -21.21 17.55 -22.80
N ASN A 43 -20.70 17.55 -21.56
CA ASN A 43 -21.53 17.50 -20.37
C ASN A 43 -22.44 18.73 -20.24
N LYS A 44 -21.93 19.93 -20.56
CA LYS A 44 -22.74 21.16 -20.63
C LYS A 44 -23.88 21.02 -21.62
N TYR A 45 -23.61 20.48 -22.81
CA TYR A 45 -24.64 20.29 -23.82
C TYR A 45 -25.69 19.27 -23.37
N LYS A 46 -25.29 18.12 -22.84
CA LYS A 46 -26.21 17.11 -22.24
C LYS A 46 -27.10 17.74 -21.17
N LYS A 47 -26.53 18.62 -20.34
CA LYS A 47 -27.27 19.32 -19.29
C LYS A 47 -28.30 20.28 -19.86
N LEU A 48 -27.96 21.07 -20.86
CA LEU A 48 -28.91 21.96 -21.53
C LEU A 48 -30.08 21.19 -22.16
N ILE A 49 -29.83 20.02 -22.74
CA ILE A 49 -30.88 19.13 -23.24
C ILE A 49 -31.78 18.69 -22.10
N SER A 50 -31.20 18.25 -20.97
CA SER A 50 -32.01 17.80 -19.79
C SER A 50 -32.84 18.91 -19.19
N LEU A 51 -32.44 20.17 -19.33
CA LEU A 51 -33.17 21.36 -18.90
C LEU A 51 -34.19 21.86 -19.95
N GLY A 52 -34.21 21.28 -21.15
CA GLY A 52 -35.07 21.71 -22.27
C GLY A 52 -34.60 23.01 -22.95
N GLU A 53 -33.35 23.43 -22.71
CA GLU A 53 -32.77 24.65 -23.26
C GLU A 53 -31.96 24.39 -24.56
N ALA A 54 -31.74 23.13 -24.90
CA ALA A 54 -31.16 22.72 -26.19
C ALA A 54 -31.99 21.57 -26.80
N LYS A 55 -32.02 21.52 -28.14
CA LYS A 55 -32.65 20.42 -28.88
C LYS A 55 -31.60 19.32 -29.06
N GLY A 56 -31.78 18.19 -28.36
CA GLY A 56 -30.92 17.01 -28.51
C GLY A 56 -31.56 15.94 -29.38
N ASN A 57 -30.75 15.08 -29.97
CA ASN A 57 -31.20 13.84 -30.56
C ASN A 57 -30.95 12.69 -29.56
N ALA A 58 -31.95 11.89 -29.24
CA ALA A 58 -31.84 10.77 -28.28
C ALA A 58 -30.77 9.72 -28.68
N ASP A 59 -30.53 9.58 -29.98
CA ASP A 59 -29.59 8.60 -30.54
C ASP A 59 -28.21 9.18 -30.84
N GLU A 60 -27.90 10.39 -30.34
CA GLU A 60 -26.62 11.03 -30.62
C GLU A 60 -25.48 10.43 -29.78
N SER A 61 -24.44 9.94 -30.48
CA SER A 61 -23.19 9.49 -29.84
C SER A 61 -22.29 10.69 -29.54
N TYR A 62 -22.04 10.92 -28.26
CA TYR A 62 -21.10 11.93 -27.80
C TYR A 62 -19.68 11.38 -27.76
N LYS A 63 -18.73 12.10 -28.34
CA LYS A 63 -17.34 11.62 -28.47
C LYS A 63 -16.32 12.74 -28.50
N ILE A 64 -15.12 12.37 -28.13
CA ILE A 64 -13.91 13.15 -28.34
C ILE A 64 -13.00 12.35 -29.26
N LYS A 65 -12.49 12.99 -30.30
CA LYS A 65 -11.60 12.38 -31.27
C LYS A 65 -10.25 13.07 -31.20
N VAL A 66 -9.20 12.28 -31.03
CA VAL A 66 -7.80 12.75 -31.09
C VAL A 66 -7.19 12.20 -32.35
N SER A 67 -6.75 13.09 -33.26
CA SER A 67 -6.18 12.68 -34.56
C SER A 67 -4.75 13.19 -34.70
N ILE A 68 -3.85 12.30 -35.13
CA ILE A 68 -2.43 12.59 -35.38
C ILE A 68 -2.24 12.84 -36.86
N ASP A 69 -1.85 14.07 -37.23
CA ASP A 69 -1.52 14.47 -38.60
C ASP A 69 -0.01 14.59 -38.73
N LYS A 70 0.63 13.53 -39.22
CA LYS A 70 2.10 13.52 -39.39
C LYS A 70 2.57 14.42 -40.51
N GLU A 71 1.77 14.65 -41.57
CA GLU A 71 2.15 15.52 -42.70
C GLU A 71 2.26 16.98 -42.28
N ASN A 72 1.25 17.47 -41.55
CA ASN A 72 1.22 18.83 -41.08
C ASN A 72 1.91 19.04 -39.73
N SER A 73 2.50 17.95 -39.15
CA SER A 73 3.06 17.95 -37.79
C SER A 73 2.05 18.51 -36.79
N ALA A 74 0.82 18.05 -36.86
CA ALA A 74 -0.28 18.53 -36.04
C ALA A 74 -0.96 17.45 -35.20
N LEU A 75 -1.45 17.82 -34.02
CA LEU A 75 -2.31 17.02 -33.17
C LEU A 75 -3.67 17.71 -33.06
N ILE A 76 -4.74 17.00 -33.35
CA ILE A 76 -6.10 17.55 -33.51
C ILE A 76 -7.00 16.93 -32.43
N PHE A 77 -7.70 17.78 -31.69
CA PHE A 77 -8.71 17.39 -30.70
C PHE A 77 -10.07 17.89 -31.17
N GLU A 78 -11.02 16.98 -31.33
CA GLU A 78 -12.37 17.30 -31.78
C GLU A 78 -13.39 16.77 -30.79
N ASP A 79 -14.33 17.64 -30.36
CA ASP A 79 -15.53 17.28 -29.61
C ASP A 79 -16.79 17.65 -30.39
N ASN A 80 -17.88 16.96 -30.08
CA ASN A 80 -19.23 17.29 -30.51
C ASN A 80 -20.08 17.86 -29.35
N GLY A 81 -19.45 18.64 -28.46
CA GLY A 81 -20.05 19.30 -27.33
C GLY A 81 -20.84 20.57 -27.70
N ILE A 82 -20.94 21.50 -26.75
CA ILE A 82 -21.75 22.73 -26.86
C ILE A 82 -21.28 23.70 -27.95
N GLY A 83 -19.98 23.71 -28.32
CA GLY A 83 -19.37 24.70 -29.19
C GLY A 83 -19.39 26.11 -28.64
N MET A 84 -18.93 27.06 -29.41
CA MET A 84 -18.82 28.48 -29.00
C MET A 84 -19.24 29.44 -30.14
N THR A 85 -19.86 30.56 -29.77
CA THR A 85 -20.02 31.74 -30.67
C THR A 85 -18.76 32.57 -30.67
N ALA A 86 -18.66 33.59 -31.57
CA ALA A 86 -17.53 34.52 -31.60
C ALA A 86 -17.35 35.25 -30.26
N GLU A 87 -18.44 35.70 -29.65
CA GLU A 87 -18.44 36.38 -28.35
C GLU A 87 -18.00 35.45 -27.22
N GLU A 88 -18.38 34.17 -27.30
CA GLU A 88 -17.96 33.15 -26.32
C GLU A 88 -16.47 32.80 -26.46
N VAL A 89 -15.92 32.79 -27.69
CA VAL A 89 -14.49 32.65 -27.93
C VAL A 89 -13.74 33.83 -27.32
N GLU A 90 -14.19 35.06 -27.55
CA GLU A 90 -13.58 36.27 -26.96
C GLU A 90 -13.62 36.20 -25.41
N LYS A 91 -14.70 35.71 -24.85
CA LYS A 91 -14.90 35.63 -23.39
C LYS A 91 -14.08 34.51 -22.74
N TYR A 92 -14.06 33.30 -23.33
CA TYR A 92 -13.51 32.12 -22.69
C TYR A 92 -12.11 31.71 -23.15
N ILE A 93 -11.70 32.19 -24.35
CA ILE A 93 -10.38 31.88 -24.90
C ILE A 93 -9.43 33.06 -24.74
N ASN A 94 -9.91 34.31 -24.91
CA ASN A 94 -9.04 35.48 -24.86
C ASN A 94 -8.87 36.06 -23.44
N GLN A 95 -9.66 35.61 -22.46
CA GLN A 95 -9.52 36.04 -21.07
C GLN A 95 -8.85 34.94 -20.22
N VAL A 96 -7.59 35.17 -19.89
CA VAL A 96 -6.79 34.21 -19.06
C VAL A 96 -7.41 34.07 -17.67
N ALA A 97 -7.48 32.84 -17.15
CA ALA A 97 -8.07 32.51 -15.86
C ALA A 97 -9.60 32.79 -15.76
N PHE A 98 -10.31 32.81 -16.89
CA PHE A 98 -11.76 32.87 -16.92
C PHE A 98 -12.33 31.48 -17.29
N SER A 99 -13.04 30.82 -16.36
CA SER A 99 -13.58 29.49 -16.59
C SER A 99 -14.99 29.56 -17.17
N GLY A 100 -15.17 29.09 -18.41
CA GLY A 100 -16.49 28.91 -18.99
C GLY A 100 -17.31 27.81 -18.30
N ALA A 101 -16.67 26.94 -17.55
CA ALA A 101 -17.30 25.90 -16.76
C ALA A 101 -17.89 26.49 -15.47
N GLU A 102 -17.13 27.36 -14.79
CA GLU A 102 -17.59 28.05 -13.59
C GLU A 102 -18.72 29.07 -13.91
N ASP A 103 -18.61 29.79 -15.02
CA ASP A 103 -19.65 30.69 -15.49
C ASP A 103 -20.98 29.95 -15.79
N PHE A 104 -20.87 28.80 -16.45
CA PHE A 104 -22.01 27.91 -16.70
C PHE A 104 -22.64 27.43 -15.38
N PHE A 105 -21.81 26.94 -14.44
CA PHE A 105 -22.29 26.52 -13.13
C PHE A 105 -23.02 27.64 -12.39
N ASN A 106 -22.44 28.84 -12.33
CA ASN A 106 -23.05 29.98 -11.66
C ASN A 106 -24.40 30.38 -12.29
N THR A 107 -24.53 30.24 -13.61
CA THR A 107 -25.76 30.53 -14.34
C THR A 107 -26.88 29.54 -14.02
N TYR A 108 -26.53 28.27 -13.83
CA TYR A 108 -27.52 27.19 -13.64
C TYR A 108 -27.56 26.63 -12.21
N LYS A 109 -26.88 27.25 -11.25
CA LYS A 109 -26.71 26.79 -9.86
C LYS A 109 -28.01 26.39 -9.17
N GLU A 110 -29.10 27.15 -9.39
CA GLU A 110 -30.42 26.84 -8.79
C GLU A 110 -31.12 25.60 -9.42
N LYS A 111 -30.68 25.19 -10.61
CA LYS A 111 -31.21 24.07 -11.38
C LYS A 111 -30.28 22.84 -11.38
N MET A 112 -29.07 22.99 -10.81
CA MET A 112 -28.06 21.93 -10.68
C MET A 112 -28.03 21.44 -9.23
N ASN A 113 -28.09 20.13 -9.04
CA ASN A 113 -28.08 19.56 -7.68
C ASN A 113 -26.66 19.48 -7.08
N GLU A 114 -25.59 19.54 -7.89
CA GLU A 114 -24.22 19.40 -7.41
C GLU A 114 -23.21 20.18 -8.29
N GLU A 115 -22.19 20.75 -7.66
CA GLU A 115 -21.01 21.40 -8.29
C GLU A 115 -20.12 20.40 -9.07
N ASN A 116 -20.35 19.12 -8.89
CA ASN A 116 -19.40 18.03 -9.21
C ASN A 116 -19.42 17.56 -10.67
N ASP A 117 -20.28 18.13 -11.53
CA ASP A 117 -20.38 17.70 -12.95
C ASP A 117 -19.36 18.35 -13.87
N ILE A 118 -18.47 19.20 -13.36
CA ILE A 118 -17.51 20.01 -14.15
C ILE A 118 -16.09 19.62 -13.77
N ILE A 119 -15.25 19.39 -14.80
CA ILE A 119 -13.85 19.02 -14.63
C ILE A 119 -12.96 20.29 -14.56
N GLY A 120 -13.18 21.28 -15.41
CA GLY A 120 -12.32 22.46 -15.58
C GLY A 120 -12.75 23.68 -14.77
N HIS A 121 -12.07 24.00 -13.66
CA HIS A 121 -12.42 25.13 -12.79
C HIS A 121 -11.58 26.41 -12.99
N PHE A 122 -10.36 26.33 -13.52
CA PHE A 122 -9.39 27.42 -13.42
C PHE A 122 -9.25 28.29 -14.66
N GLY A 123 -9.80 27.91 -15.82
CA GLY A 123 -9.69 28.65 -17.06
C GLY A 123 -8.25 28.80 -17.60
N LEU A 124 -7.36 27.90 -17.20
CA LEU A 124 -5.94 27.91 -17.59
C LEU A 124 -5.52 26.71 -18.42
N GLY A 125 -6.29 25.61 -18.41
CA GLY A 125 -5.95 24.35 -19.04
C GLY A 125 -5.69 24.46 -20.55
N PHE A 126 -6.49 25.25 -21.25
CA PHE A 126 -6.32 25.50 -22.69
C PHE A 126 -4.93 26.04 -23.05
N TYR A 127 -4.38 26.92 -22.22
CA TYR A 127 -3.07 27.57 -22.52
C TYR A 127 -1.88 26.58 -22.39
N SER A 128 -2.07 25.40 -21.81
CA SER A 128 -1.05 24.34 -21.84
C SER A 128 -0.71 23.89 -23.27
N SER A 129 -1.61 24.07 -24.24
CA SER A 129 -1.39 23.83 -25.68
C SER A 129 -0.18 24.55 -26.23
N PHE A 130 0.11 25.78 -25.75
CA PHE A 130 1.26 26.59 -26.19
C PHE A 130 2.61 26.10 -25.61
N MET A 131 2.61 25.11 -24.74
CA MET A 131 3.86 24.47 -24.29
C MET A 131 4.48 23.57 -25.36
N VAL A 132 3.66 23.07 -26.27
CA VAL A 132 4.04 22.03 -27.26
C VAL A 132 3.83 22.48 -28.69
N SER A 133 3.11 23.58 -28.93
CA SER A 133 2.76 24.05 -30.26
C SER A 133 3.37 25.43 -30.59
N LYS A 134 3.68 25.64 -31.85
CA LYS A 134 4.07 26.92 -32.43
C LYS A 134 2.88 27.75 -32.94
N LYS A 135 1.74 27.08 -33.13
CA LYS A 135 0.48 27.68 -33.59
C LYS A 135 -0.69 26.85 -33.08
N VAL A 136 -1.71 27.48 -32.57
CA VAL A 136 -2.97 26.87 -32.14
C VAL A 136 -4.11 27.46 -32.99
N GLN A 137 -4.96 26.58 -33.50
CA GLN A 137 -6.16 26.94 -34.26
C GLN A 137 -7.38 26.28 -33.60
N ILE A 138 -8.46 27.06 -33.45
CA ILE A 138 -9.76 26.59 -32.98
C ILE A 138 -10.78 26.84 -34.09
N ASP A 139 -11.48 25.81 -34.53
CA ASP A 139 -12.67 25.88 -35.36
C ASP A 139 -13.86 25.43 -34.52
N THR A 140 -14.89 26.30 -34.34
CA THR A 140 -16.01 26.01 -33.44
C THR A 140 -17.35 26.49 -34.00
N LEU A 141 -18.42 25.72 -33.68
CA LEU A 141 -19.79 26.07 -34.00
C LEU A 141 -20.68 25.83 -32.78
N SER A 142 -21.32 26.89 -32.31
CA SER A 142 -22.21 26.83 -31.15
C SER A 142 -23.51 26.05 -31.46
N TYR A 143 -24.10 25.41 -30.39
CA TYR A 143 -25.41 24.76 -30.46
C TYR A 143 -26.58 25.73 -30.69
N LYS A 144 -26.35 27.05 -30.53
CA LYS A 144 -27.38 28.07 -30.63
C LYS A 144 -27.93 28.14 -32.06
N GLU A 145 -29.25 28.34 -32.17
CA GLU A 145 -29.88 28.49 -33.49
C GLU A 145 -29.29 29.72 -34.24
N ASN A 146 -28.99 29.54 -35.52
CA ASN A 146 -28.35 30.53 -36.40
C ASN A 146 -26.93 30.99 -36.00
N ALA A 147 -26.23 30.21 -35.18
CA ALA A 147 -24.81 30.46 -34.93
C ALA A 147 -24.02 30.26 -36.23
N THR A 148 -23.02 31.10 -36.43
CA THR A 148 -22.07 30.99 -37.54
C THR A 148 -20.77 30.34 -37.05
N PRO A 149 -20.17 29.43 -37.82
CA PRO A 149 -18.88 28.85 -37.43
C PRO A 149 -17.78 29.92 -37.45
N VAL A 150 -16.86 29.81 -36.49
CA VAL A 150 -15.77 30.76 -36.34
C VAL A 150 -14.43 30.02 -36.23
N ARG A 151 -13.39 30.69 -36.72
CA ARG A 151 -12.00 30.27 -36.60
C ARG A 151 -11.23 31.28 -35.78
N TRP A 152 -10.55 30.80 -34.76
CA TRP A 152 -9.58 31.53 -33.95
C TRP A 152 -8.19 30.92 -34.16
N VAL A 153 -7.18 31.78 -34.31
CA VAL A 153 -5.79 31.38 -34.56
C VAL A 153 -4.86 32.24 -33.73
N SER A 154 -3.86 31.63 -33.10
CA SER A 154 -2.76 32.32 -32.44
C SER A 154 -1.46 31.55 -32.62
N GLU A 155 -0.34 32.27 -32.84
CA GLU A 155 0.99 31.67 -33.00
C GLU A 155 1.78 31.65 -31.69
N ASP A 156 1.57 32.62 -30.81
CA ASP A 156 2.34 32.81 -29.58
C ASP A 156 1.48 32.80 -28.29
N GLY A 157 0.16 32.81 -28.45
CA GLY A 157 -0.80 32.94 -27.36
C GLY A 157 -1.04 34.36 -26.86
N LEU A 158 -0.39 35.36 -27.45
CA LEU A 158 -0.53 36.80 -27.09
C LEU A 158 -1.43 37.54 -28.07
N GLU A 159 -1.23 37.29 -29.35
CA GLU A 159 -2.03 37.87 -30.41
C GLU A 159 -2.91 36.79 -31.05
N PHE A 160 -4.10 37.16 -31.49
CA PHE A 160 -5.02 36.25 -32.13
C PHE A 160 -5.71 36.86 -33.33
N GLU A 161 -6.16 36.03 -34.24
CA GLU A 161 -7.05 36.36 -35.33
C GLU A 161 -8.36 35.59 -35.20
N LEU A 162 -9.50 36.26 -35.25
CA LEU A 162 -10.83 35.69 -35.21
C LEU A 162 -11.59 35.99 -36.49
N THR A 163 -11.98 34.93 -37.23
CA THR A 163 -12.63 35.05 -38.55
C THR A 163 -13.84 34.12 -38.62
N GLN A 164 -14.79 34.43 -39.52
CA GLN A 164 -15.80 33.45 -39.92
C GLN A 164 -15.14 32.31 -40.70
N SER A 165 -15.64 31.11 -40.54
CA SER A 165 -15.08 29.91 -41.18
C SER A 165 -16.21 28.98 -41.64
N ASP A 166 -16.03 28.34 -42.77
CA ASP A 166 -16.94 27.32 -43.27
C ASP A 166 -16.44 25.89 -42.93
N ASN A 167 -15.41 25.79 -42.12
CA ASN A 167 -14.75 24.50 -41.83
C ASN A 167 -15.55 23.59 -40.91
N ARG A 168 -16.67 24.04 -40.36
CA ARG A 168 -17.46 23.22 -39.46
C ARG A 168 -18.96 23.33 -39.77
N GLU A 169 -19.56 22.19 -40.09
CA GLU A 169 -20.99 22.10 -40.41
C GLU A 169 -21.85 21.68 -39.21
N THR A 170 -21.24 21.05 -38.20
CA THR A 170 -21.91 20.54 -37.02
C THR A 170 -21.39 21.22 -35.76
N ARG A 171 -22.23 21.31 -34.73
CA ARG A 171 -21.81 21.87 -33.43
C ARG A 171 -20.61 21.15 -32.83
N GLY A 172 -19.87 21.85 -31.98
CA GLY A 172 -18.72 21.36 -31.27
C GLY A 172 -17.47 22.19 -31.56
N THR A 173 -16.31 21.69 -31.12
CA THR A 173 -15.02 22.39 -31.26
C THR A 173 -13.95 21.46 -31.79
N THR A 174 -13.12 21.97 -32.69
CA THR A 174 -11.89 21.34 -33.17
C THR A 174 -10.71 22.22 -32.78
N ILE A 175 -9.75 21.69 -32.02
CA ILE A 175 -8.51 22.37 -31.66
C ILE A 175 -7.37 21.68 -32.39
N THR A 176 -6.67 22.40 -33.25
CA THR A 176 -5.50 21.94 -34.00
C THR A 176 -4.24 22.56 -33.43
N LEU A 177 -3.32 21.73 -32.95
CA LEU A 177 -2.02 22.11 -32.44
C LEU A 177 -0.95 21.81 -33.49
N PHE A 178 -0.35 22.85 -34.09
CA PHE A 178 0.82 22.68 -34.94
C PHE A 178 2.06 22.58 -34.03
N LEU A 179 2.60 21.39 -33.90
CA LEU A 179 3.62 21.10 -32.91
C LEU A 179 4.94 21.82 -33.17
N ALA A 180 5.60 22.23 -32.10
CA ALA A 180 6.95 22.74 -32.13
C ALA A 180 7.97 21.62 -32.38
N ASP A 181 9.17 21.95 -32.85
CA ASP A 181 10.18 20.95 -33.22
C ASP A 181 10.65 20.10 -32.03
N ASP A 182 10.62 20.63 -30.83
CA ASP A 182 10.99 19.95 -29.58
C ASP A 182 9.85 19.11 -28.97
N SER A 183 8.73 19.00 -29.67
CA SER A 183 7.51 18.34 -29.21
C SER A 183 6.97 17.32 -30.24
N LYS A 184 7.80 16.91 -31.21
CA LYS A 184 7.43 15.94 -32.25
C LYS A 184 7.17 14.52 -31.73
N GLU A 185 7.56 14.22 -30.49
CA GLU A 185 7.23 12.97 -29.81
C GLU A 185 5.73 12.69 -29.72
N PHE A 186 4.90 13.76 -29.70
CA PHE A 186 3.44 13.65 -29.71
C PHE A 186 2.83 13.33 -31.10
N LEU A 187 3.65 13.15 -32.13
CA LEU A 187 3.23 12.58 -33.41
C LEU A 187 3.27 11.03 -33.42
N GLU A 188 3.82 10.43 -32.36
CA GLU A 188 3.84 8.98 -32.23
C GLU A 188 2.58 8.50 -31.49
N GLU A 189 1.82 7.61 -32.13
CA GLU A 189 0.55 7.11 -31.59
C GLU A 189 0.72 6.46 -30.21
N TYR A 190 1.80 5.71 -30.03
CA TYR A 190 2.12 5.06 -28.75
C TYR A 190 2.27 6.07 -27.61
N THR A 191 2.92 7.21 -27.87
CA THR A 191 3.11 8.28 -26.87
C THR A 191 1.76 8.89 -26.48
N VAL A 192 0.94 9.26 -27.46
CA VAL A 192 -0.39 9.86 -27.21
C VAL A 192 -1.31 8.87 -26.50
N ARG A 193 -1.32 7.60 -26.93
CA ARG A 193 -2.12 6.53 -26.32
C ARG A 193 -1.76 6.33 -24.85
N ASN A 194 -0.47 6.28 -24.51
CA ASN A 194 -0.03 6.12 -23.13
C ASN A 194 -0.43 7.29 -22.23
N ILE A 195 -0.42 8.50 -22.77
CA ILE A 195 -0.84 9.70 -22.04
C ILE A 195 -2.35 9.68 -21.79
N ILE A 196 -3.14 9.32 -22.80
CA ILE A 196 -4.59 9.17 -22.65
C ILE A 196 -4.91 8.04 -21.67
N ASP A 197 -4.23 6.90 -21.76
CA ASP A 197 -4.35 5.80 -20.80
C ASP A 197 -4.00 6.23 -19.37
N LYS A 198 -3.02 7.10 -19.20
CA LYS A 198 -2.60 7.58 -17.88
C LYS A 198 -3.65 8.51 -17.24
N TYR A 199 -4.10 9.50 -17.99
CA TYR A 199 -4.91 10.60 -17.44
C TYR A 199 -6.41 10.48 -17.69
N CYS A 200 -6.81 9.85 -18.79
CA CYS A 200 -8.16 9.92 -19.34
C CYS A 200 -8.89 8.57 -19.40
N SER A 201 -8.30 7.49 -18.86
CA SER A 201 -8.84 6.12 -18.95
C SER A 201 -10.30 5.98 -18.51
N PHE A 202 -10.79 6.86 -17.66
CA PHE A 202 -12.12 6.76 -17.05
C PHE A 202 -13.02 7.98 -17.25
N LEU A 203 -12.65 8.88 -18.17
CA LEU A 203 -13.48 10.04 -18.47
C LEU A 203 -14.86 9.62 -19.01
N PRO A 204 -15.92 10.42 -18.72
CA PRO A 204 -17.32 10.04 -18.99
C PRO A 204 -17.78 10.23 -20.43
N VAL A 205 -16.88 10.46 -21.36
CA VAL A 205 -17.14 10.62 -22.80
C VAL A 205 -16.21 9.71 -23.57
N ASP A 206 -16.72 9.00 -24.58
CA ASP A 206 -15.91 8.11 -25.42
C ASP A 206 -14.77 8.86 -26.12
N ILE A 207 -13.55 8.35 -25.99
CA ILE A 207 -12.35 8.93 -26.57
C ILE A 207 -11.82 7.98 -27.65
N TYR A 208 -11.59 8.52 -28.85
CA TYR A 208 -11.05 7.81 -29.99
C TYR A 208 -9.69 8.40 -30.36
N LEU A 209 -8.73 7.53 -30.68
CA LEU A 209 -7.41 7.92 -31.18
C LEU A 209 -7.21 7.35 -32.57
N GLU A 210 -6.80 8.19 -33.51
CA GLU A 210 -6.46 7.77 -34.87
C GLU A 210 -5.24 8.51 -35.40
N THR A 211 -4.56 7.88 -36.35
CA THR A 211 -3.54 8.56 -37.18
C THR A 211 -4.14 8.83 -38.55
N ILE A 212 -4.09 10.08 -39.01
CA ILE A 212 -4.61 10.47 -40.34
C ILE A 212 -3.77 9.75 -41.40
N LYS A 213 -4.44 9.03 -42.29
CA LYS A 213 -3.80 8.27 -43.36
C LYS A 213 -3.26 9.21 -44.43
N THR A 214 -2.02 9.02 -44.83
CA THR A 214 -1.40 9.62 -45.98
C THR A 214 -1.63 8.77 -47.23
N GLU A 215 -1.48 9.35 -48.42
CA GLU A 215 -1.66 8.59 -49.69
C GLU A 215 -0.73 7.38 -49.83
N GLU A 216 0.31 7.27 -49.01
CA GLU A 216 1.26 6.13 -48.97
C GLU A 216 0.82 5.00 -48.05
N THR A 217 -0.18 5.19 -47.18
CA THR A 217 -0.67 4.13 -46.27
C THR A 217 -1.63 3.20 -47.02
N LYS A 218 -1.31 1.88 -47.04
CA LYS A 218 -2.12 0.86 -47.70
C LYS A 218 -3.54 0.78 -47.11
N GLU A 219 -4.52 0.52 -48.01
CA GLU A 219 -5.97 0.44 -47.73
C GLU A 219 -6.39 -0.61 -46.68
N ASP A 220 -5.49 -1.47 -46.19
CA ASP A 220 -5.82 -2.69 -45.43
C ASP A 220 -5.69 -2.55 -43.89
N GLU A 221 -5.31 -1.40 -43.33
CA GLU A 221 -5.31 -1.24 -41.88
C GLU A 221 -6.72 -0.92 -41.38
N VAL A 222 -7.26 -1.85 -40.57
CA VAL A 222 -8.54 -1.68 -39.85
C VAL A 222 -8.41 -0.50 -38.91
N VAL A 223 -9.18 0.57 -39.16
CA VAL A 223 -9.30 1.68 -38.20
C VAL A 223 -9.94 1.10 -36.94
N ASP A 224 -9.22 1.15 -35.83
CA ASP A 224 -9.76 0.76 -34.53
C ASP A 224 -10.87 1.76 -34.15
N THR A 225 -12.11 1.28 -34.24
CA THR A 225 -13.30 2.09 -33.96
C THR A 225 -13.77 1.97 -32.51
N THR A 226 -12.97 1.33 -31.65
CA THR A 226 -13.30 1.18 -30.22
C THR A 226 -12.81 2.36 -29.41
N PRO A 227 -13.59 2.85 -28.44
CA PRO A 227 -13.12 3.88 -27.52
C PRO A 227 -11.94 3.34 -26.70
N ILE A 228 -10.95 4.19 -26.44
CA ILE A 228 -9.75 3.79 -25.67
C ILE A 228 -9.90 3.97 -24.15
N ASN A 229 -10.99 4.58 -23.70
CA ASN A 229 -11.33 4.77 -22.30
C ASN A 229 -12.55 3.93 -21.88
N ASP A 230 -12.82 3.90 -20.59
CA ASP A 230 -13.98 3.24 -19.98
C ASP A 230 -14.85 4.30 -19.32
N THR A 231 -15.97 4.61 -19.94
CA THR A 231 -16.88 5.67 -19.48
C THR A 231 -17.72 5.27 -18.26
N ASN A 232 -17.73 3.99 -17.91
CA ASN A 232 -18.51 3.44 -16.80
C ASN A 232 -17.62 2.61 -15.86
N PRO A 233 -16.62 3.21 -15.20
CA PRO A 233 -15.71 2.47 -14.34
C PRO A 233 -16.46 1.82 -13.17
N LEU A 234 -15.96 0.64 -12.75
CA LEU A 234 -16.64 -0.22 -11.79
C LEU A 234 -16.98 0.49 -10.46
N TRP A 235 -16.17 1.47 -10.04
CA TRP A 235 -16.44 2.21 -8.77
C TRP A 235 -17.66 3.11 -8.80
N LEU A 236 -18.23 3.42 -9.98
CA LEU A 236 -19.48 4.17 -10.09
C LEU A 236 -20.72 3.28 -9.92
N LYS A 237 -20.55 1.96 -10.12
CA LYS A 237 -21.62 0.97 -9.95
C LYS A 237 -21.90 0.77 -8.46
N ALA A 238 -23.16 0.56 -8.08
CA ALA A 238 -23.46 0.28 -6.68
C ALA A 238 -22.84 -1.06 -6.25
N PRO A 239 -22.23 -1.18 -5.05
CA PRO A 239 -21.54 -2.39 -4.61
C PRO A 239 -22.40 -3.67 -4.68
N LYS A 240 -23.70 -3.55 -4.43
CA LYS A 240 -24.68 -4.66 -4.48
C LYS A 240 -24.93 -5.21 -5.90
N ASP A 241 -24.60 -4.41 -6.92
CA ASP A 241 -24.83 -4.74 -8.32
C ASP A 241 -23.56 -5.22 -9.01
N CYS A 242 -22.43 -5.32 -8.27
CA CYS A 242 -21.14 -5.79 -8.74
C CYS A 242 -20.93 -7.27 -8.38
N THR A 243 -20.33 -8.03 -9.28
CA THR A 243 -19.94 -9.42 -9.06
C THR A 243 -18.44 -9.51 -8.69
N ASP A 244 -18.05 -10.60 -8.04
CA ASP A 244 -16.65 -10.85 -7.68
C ASP A 244 -15.73 -10.88 -8.91
N GLU A 245 -16.24 -11.41 -10.04
CA GLU A 245 -15.47 -11.47 -11.28
C GLU A 245 -15.22 -10.08 -11.87
N GLU A 246 -16.22 -9.18 -11.84
CA GLU A 246 -16.06 -7.78 -12.26
C GLU A 246 -14.98 -7.07 -11.43
N TYR A 247 -14.91 -7.33 -10.12
CA TYR A 247 -13.84 -6.76 -9.27
C TYR A 247 -12.45 -7.28 -9.66
N LYS A 248 -12.31 -8.56 -9.94
CA LYS A 248 -11.05 -9.17 -10.36
C LYS A 248 -10.62 -8.71 -11.76
N GLU A 249 -11.55 -8.62 -12.71
CA GLU A 249 -11.27 -8.11 -14.06
C GLU A 249 -10.84 -6.64 -14.00
N PHE A 250 -11.53 -5.83 -13.20
CA PHE A 250 -11.19 -4.44 -13.01
C PHE A 250 -9.79 -4.29 -12.39
N TYR A 251 -9.45 -5.12 -11.39
CA TYR A 251 -8.10 -5.16 -10.80
C TYR A 251 -7.03 -5.47 -11.84
N ARG A 252 -7.23 -6.52 -12.65
CA ARG A 252 -6.30 -6.92 -13.72
C ARG A 252 -6.14 -5.81 -14.77
N LYS A 253 -7.23 -5.16 -15.17
CA LYS A 253 -7.24 -4.06 -16.13
C LYS A 253 -6.46 -2.83 -15.63
N VAL A 254 -6.74 -2.38 -14.42
CA VAL A 254 -6.14 -1.14 -13.86
C VAL A 254 -4.66 -1.29 -13.53
N PHE A 255 -4.28 -2.43 -12.96
CA PHE A 255 -2.91 -2.66 -12.48
C PHE A 255 -2.05 -3.47 -13.46
N LYS A 256 -2.61 -3.87 -14.60
CA LYS A 256 -1.92 -4.63 -15.67
C LYS A 256 -1.19 -5.85 -15.10
N THR A 257 -1.85 -6.60 -14.19
CA THR A 257 -1.31 -7.76 -13.48
C THR A 257 -2.17 -9.00 -13.74
N PHE A 258 -1.55 -10.17 -13.63
CA PHE A 258 -2.25 -11.45 -13.67
C PHE A 258 -2.61 -12.00 -12.29
N ASP A 259 -2.08 -11.36 -11.23
CA ASP A 259 -2.37 -11.75 -9.84
C ASP A 259 -3.82 -11.39 -9.48
N GLU A 260 -4.40 -12.16 -8.57
CA GLU A 260 -5.71 -11.87 -8.00
C GLU A 260 -5.58 -11.22 -6.63
N PRO A 261 -6.46 -10.27 -6.28
CA PRO A 261 -6.52 -9.73 -4.94
C PRO A 261 -7.14 -10.74 -3.96
N LEU A 262 -6.77 -10.67 -2.69
CA LEU A 262 -7.35 -11.50 -1.62
C LEU A 262 -8.82 -11.12 -1.39
N PHE A 263 -9.08 -9.84 -1.30
CA PHE A 263 -10.41 -9.23 -1.17
C PHE A 263 -10.34 -7.74 -1.49
N TRP A 264 -11.49 -7.07 -1.47
CA TRP A 264 -11.60 -5.64 -1.78
C TRP A 264 -12.60 -4.92 -0.89
N ILE A 265 -12.48 -3.61 -0.91
CA ILE A 265 -13.39 -2.67 -0.25
C ILE A 265 -13.91 -1.73 -1.30
N HIS A 266 -15.20 -1.78 -1.60
CA HIS A 266 -15.86 -0.82 -2.45
C HIS A 266 -16.32 0.36 -1.61
N LEU A 267 -15.74 1.53 -1.86
CA LEU A 267 -16.08 2.79 -1.22
C LEU A 267 -17.20 3.46 -2.01
N ASN A 268 -18.27 3.82 -1.34
CA ASN A 268 -19.37 4.60 -1.90
C ASN A 268 -19.95 5.48 -0.79
N VAL A 269 -19.55 6.74 -0.77
CA VAL A 269 -19.86 7.71 0.27
C VAL A 269 -20.31 9.00 -0.40
N ASP A 270 -21.52 9.46 -0.05
CA ASP A 270 -22.08 10.70 -0.61
C ASP A 270 -22.09 11.85 0.42
N TYR A 271 -21.85 11.56 1.70
CA TYR A 271 -21.85 12.56 2.77
C TYR A 271 -20.84 12.16 3.88
N PRO A 272 -20.03 13.05 4.44
CA PRO A 272 -19.98 14.51 4.25
C PRO A 272 -19.16 14.98 3.02
N PHE A 273 -18.68 14.08 2.22
CA PHE A 273 -17.92 14.32 0.99
C PHE A 273 -18.21 13.19 0.00
N ASN A 274 -18.07 13.49 -1.27
CA ASN A 274 -18.20 12.50 -2.33
C ASN A 274 -16.91 11.68 -2.44
N LEU A 275 -17.00 10.38 -2.12
CA LEU A 275 -15.87 9.48 -2.17
C LEU A 275 -16.32 8.14 -2.76
N LYS A 276 -15.84 7.81 -3.93
CA LYS A 276 -16.06 6.52 -4.58
C LYS A 276 -14.72 5.86 -4.84
N GLY A 277 -14.70 4.53 -4.89
CA GLY A 277 -13.44 3.84 -5.17
C GLY A 277 -13.46 2.38 -4.79
N ILE A 278 -12.40 1.69 -5.14
CA ILE A 278 -12.20 0.29 -4.79
C ILE A 278 -10.76 0.13 -4.31
N LEU A 279 -10.60 -0.35 -3.08
CA LEU A 279 -9.32 -0.70 -2.51
C LEU A 279 -9.16 -2.22 -2.50
N TYR A 280 -8.04 -2.71 -2.98
CA TYR A 280 -7.71 -4.12 -3.07
C TYR A 280 -6.58 -4.49 -2.12
N PHE A 281 -6.73 -5.61 -1.45
CA PHE A 281 -5.68 -6.24 -0.67
C PHE A 281 -4.94 -7.22 -1.59
N PRO A 282 -3.71 -6.92 -2.01
CA PRO A 282 -2.91 -7.83 -2.84
C PRO A 282 -2.38 -8.99 -2.00
N LYS A 283 -2.12 -10.12 -2.66
CA LYS A 283 -1.37 -11.21 -2.04
C LYS A 283 0.11 -10.86 -1.96
N LEU A 284 0.70 -10.93 -0.78
CA LEU A 284 2.14 -10.71 -0.57
C LEU A 284 2.92 -11.94 -1.03
N LYS A 285 3.93 -11.77 -1.89
CA LYS A 285 4.80 -12.87 -2.34
C LYS A 285 5.98 -13.09 -1.39
N ASN A 286 6.50 -12.00 -0.80
CA ASN A 286 7.58 -12.02 0.20
C ASN A 286 7.44 -10.81 1.13
N GLU A 287 7.85 -10.95 2.40
CA GLU A 287 7.87 -9.84 3.39
C GLU A 287 8.80 -8.67 2.99
N PHE A 288 9.82 -8.95 2.18
CA PHE A 288 10.79 -7.97 1.68
C PHE A 288 10.42 -7.38 0.32
N GLU A 289 9.36 -7.86 -0.32
CA GLU A 289 8.85 -7.20 -1.49
C GLU A 289 8.29 -5.86 -1.00
N LEU A 290 9.06 -4.80 -1.26
CA LEU A 290 8.56 -3.43 -1.21
C LEU A 290 7.41 -3.38 -2.21
N ILE A 291 6.23 -3.82 -1.76
CA ILE A 291 5.01 -3.63 -2.51
C ILE A 291 4.80 -2.13 -2.45
N GLU A 292 5.30 -1.46 -3.47
CA GLU A 292 4.77 -0.17 -3.80
C GLU A 292 3.29 -0.41 -4.15
N GLY A 293 2.45 -0.37 -3.14
CA GLY A 293 1.03 -0.27 -3.30
C GLY A 293 0.77 0.88 -4.26
N LYS A 294 -0.23 0.76 -5.08
CA LYS A 294 -0.55 1.78 -6.07
C LYS A 294 -2.00 2.18 -5.91
N VAL A 295 -2.24 3.18 -5.07
CA VAL A 295 -3.56 3.78 -4.97
C VAL A 295 -3.61 5.01 -5.88
N LYS A 296 -4.38 4.88 -6.96
CA LYS A 296 -4.59 5.93 -7.96
C LYS A 296 -5.69 6.87 -7.49
N LEU A 297 -5.38 8.15 -7.42
CA LEU A 297 -6.34 9.19 -7.08
C LEU A 297 -6.91 9.84 -8.34
N TYR A 298 -8.23 9.94 -8.38
CA TYR A 298 -9.00 10.62 -9.40
C TYR A 298 -9.80 11.76 -8.77
N ASN A 299 -10.15 12.73 -9.58
CA ASN A 299 -11.08 13.80 -9.27
C ASN A 299 -11.99 13.97 -10.47
N ASN A 300 -13.28 13.69 -10.33
CA ASN A 300 -14.22 13.63 -11.44
C ASN A 300 -13.71 12.71 -12.58
N GLN A 301 -13.25 11.50 -12.23
CA GLN A 301 -12.72 10.49 -13.16
C GLN A 301 -11.44 10.90 -13.91
N VAL A 302 -10.87 12.08 -13.63
CA VAL A 302 -9.57 12.53 -14.13
C VAL A 302 -8.48 12.08 -13.19
N PHE A 303 -7.45 11.41 -13.72
CA PHE A 303 -6.31 11.01 -12.91
C PHE A 303 -5.53 12.22 -12.37
N VAL A 304 -5.27 12.20 -11.07
CA VAL A 304 -4.53 13.23 -10.35
C VAL A 304 -3.09 12.79 -10.09
N ALA A 305 -2.92 11.75 -9.31
CA ALA A 305 -1.61 11.20 -8.95
C ALA A 305 -1.74 9.79 -8.32
N ASP A 306 -0.59 9.12 -8.16
CA ASP A 306 -0.47 7.88 -7.42
C ASP A 306 -0.01 8.17 -5.97
N ASN A 307 -0.50 7.39 -5.00
CA ASN A 307 0.02 7.30 -3.63
C ASN A 307 0.15 8.64 -2.88
N ILE A 308 -0.87 9.48 -2.94
CA ILE A 308 -0.87 10.77 -2.23
C ILE A 308 -1.00 10.51 -0.72
N LYS A 309 0.10 10.71 0.02
CA LYS A 309 0.20 10.45 1.48
C LYS A 309 -0.76 11.28 2.33
N GLU A 310 -1.15 12.44 1.85
CA GLU A 310 -2.10 13.33 2.50
C GLU A 310 -3.51 12.72 2.58
N VAL A 311 -3.91 11.96 1.56
CA VAL A 311 -5.22 11.30 1.47
C VAL A 311 -5.15 9.87 1.98
N ILE A 312 -4.09 9.15 1.60
CA ILE A 312 -3.91 7.74 1.90
C ILE A 312 -2.91 7.59 3.04
N PRO A 313 -3.31 7.15 4.24
CA PRO A 313 -2.40 6.88 5.33
C PRO A 313 -1.25 5.95 4.92
N GLU A 314 -0.07 6.19 5.45
CA GLU A 314 1.16 5.48 5.05
C GLU A 314 1.01 3.94 5.06
N PHE A 315 0.34 3.41 6.08
CA PHE A 315 0.12 1.97 6.19
C PHE A 315 -0.86 1.41 5.14
N LEU A 316 -1.72 2.24 4.54
CA LEU A 316 -2.60 1.86 3.44
C LEU A 316 -1.93 1.97 2.07
N LEU A 317 -0.72 2.54 1.99
CA LEU A 317 0.03 2.61 0.73
C LEU A 317 0.50 1.24 0.22
N LEU A 318 0.40 0.20 1.04
CA LEU A 318 0.61 -1.18 0.61
C LEU A 318 -0.55 -1.74 -0.22
N LEU A 319 -1.72 -1.09 -0.18
CA LEU A 319 -2.88 -1.49 -0.98
C LEU A 319 -2.71 -1.06 -2.44
N LYS A 320 -3.43 -1.75 -3.32
CA LYS A 320 -3.72 -1.28 -4.67
C LYS A 320 -5.16 -0.77 -4.72
N GLY A 321 -5.43 0.27 -5.51
CA GLY A 321 -6.80 0.76 -5.58
C GLY A 321 -6.98 1.96 -6.47
N VAL A 322 -8.21 2.38 -6.55
CA VAL A 322 -8.66 3.61 -7.18
C VAL A 322 -9.55 4.36 -6.18
N ILE A 323 -9.35 5.65 -6.09
CA ILE A 323 -10.18 6.56 -5.29
C ILE A 323 -10.55 7.74 -6.17
N ASP A 324 -11.83 8.02 -6.29
CA ASP A 324 -12.36 9.21 -6.97
C ASP A 324 -13.07 10.07 -5.94
N CYS A 325 -12.58 11.30 -5.78
CA CYS A 325 -13.11 12.25 -4.81
C CYS A 325 -13.16 13.66 -5.40
N PRO A 326 -14.32 14.07 -5.93
CA PRO A 326 -14.52 15.42 -6.49
C PRO A 326 -14.25 16.56 -5.51
N ASP A 327 -14.51 16.34 -4.22
CA ASP A 327 -14.39 17.38 -3.17
C ASP A 327 -12.95 17.64 -2.72
N LEU A 328 -11.95 16.98 -3.35
CA LEU A 328 -10.55 17.22 -3.01
C LEU A 328 -10.09 18.59 -3.49
N PRO A 329 -9.50 19.42 -2.60
CA PRO A 329 -8.97 20.72 -2.95
C PRO A 329 -7.66 20.56 -3.73
N LEU A 330 -7.77 20.62 -5.06
CA LEU A 330 -6.63 20.53 -5.97
C LEU A 330 -6.06 21.93 -6.26
N ASN A 331 -4.74 21.99 -6.49
CA ASN A 331 -4.13 23.18 -7.07
C ASN A 331 -4.47 23.30 -8.58
N VAL A 332 -4.07 24.40 -9.20
CA VAL A 332 -4.35 24.66 -10.62
C VAL A 332 -3.81 23.58 -11.55
N SER A 333 -2.64 23.03 -11.26
CA SER A 333 -2.04 21.93 -12.06
C SER A 333 -2.62 20.56 -11.74
N ARG A 334 -3.51 20.45 -10.76
CA ARG A 334 -4.04 19.18 -10.20
C ARG A 334 -2.96 18.20 -9.72
N SER A 335 -1.72 18.67 -9.56
CA SER A 335 -0.58 17.82 -9.18
C SER A 335 -0.39 17.71 -7.67
N PHE A 336 -0.97 18.63 -6.90
CA PHE A 336 -0.82 18.67 -5.44
C PHE A 336 -2.13 19.04 -4.76
N LEU A 337 -2.34 18.42 -3.58
CA LEU A 337 -3.42 18.80 -2.68
C LEU A 337 -3.01 20.02 -1.85
N GLN A 338 -3.95 20.93 -1.64
CA GLN A 338 -3.79 21.90 -0.58
C GLN A 338 -3.98 21.17 0.75
N ASN A 339 -3.05 21.43 1.70
CA ASN A 339 -3.12 20.80 3.04
C ASN A 339 -4.36 21.36 3.79
N ASP A 340 -5.47 20.65 3.68
CA ASP A 340 -6.77 21.07 4.20
C ASP A 340 -7.29 20.08 5.27
N ARG A 341 -8.14 20.61 6.15
CA ARG A 341 -8.85 19.84 7.17
C ARG A 341 -9.73 18.73 6.55
N ASP A 342 -10.24 18.95 5.35
CA ASP A 342 -11.11 18.01 4.68
C ASP A 342 -10.35 16.80 4.14
N VAL A 343 -9.13 16.96 3.67
CA VAL A 343 -8.22 15.85 3.31
C VAL A 343 -8.00 14.91 4.51
N SER A 344 -7.77 15.48 5.72
CA SER A 344 -7.62 14.67 6.94
C SER A 344 -8.90 13.91 7.31
N LYS A 345 -10.09 14.47 7.05
CA LYS A 345 -11.37 13.78 7.29
C LYS A 345 -11.56 12.61 6.34
N ILE A 346 -11.22 12.79 5.07
CA ILE A 346 -11.27 11.75 4.03
C ILE A 346 -10.35 10.59 4.43
N SER A 347 -9.11 10.90 4.79
CA SER A 347 -8.13 9.92 5.26
C SER A 347 -8.65 9.08 6.43
N LYS A 348 -9.17 9.74 7.47
CA LYS A 348 -9.79 9.06 8.63
C LYS A 348 -10.99 8.19 8.25
N HIS A 349 -11.77 8.63 7.27
CA HIS A 349 -12.91 7.85 6.80
C HIS A 349 -12.48 6.58 6.08
N ILE A 350 -11.45 6.66 5.25
CA ILE A 350 -10.85 5.50 4.57
C ILE A 350 -10.34 4.49 5.62
N VAL A 351 -9.58 4.95 6.62
CA VAL A 351 -9.11 4.11 7.75
C VAL A 351 -10.28 3.40 8.43
N LYS A 352 -11.36 4.14 8.71
CA LYS A 352 -12.56 3.55 9.32
C LYS A 352 -13.18 2.46 8.45
N LYS A 353 -13.33 2.70 7.14
CA LYS A 353 -13.90 1.71 6.21
C LYS A 353 -13.05 0.46 6.09
N VAL A 354 -11.73 0.61 6.08
CA VAL A 354 -10.79 -0.54 6.11
C VAL A 354 -10.98 -1.34 7.40
N ALA A 355 -11.00 -0.69 8.56
CA ALA A 355 -11.22 -1.36 9.83
C ALA A 355 -12.59 -2.06 9.89
N ASP A 356 -13.65 -1.42 9.41
CA ASP A 356 -15.00 -1.98 9.38
C ASP A 356 -15.07 -3.24 8.48
N LYS A 357 -14.38 -3.24 7.32
CA LYS A 357 -14.31 -4.43 6.44
C LYS A 357 -13.56 -5.58 7.10
N LEU A 358 -12.41 -5.32 7.72
CA LEU A 358 -11.64 -6.35 8.45
C LEU A 358 -12.48 -6.98 9.57
N LYS A 359 -13.20 -6.15 10.35
CA LYS A 359 -14.13 -6.64 11.38
C LYS A 359 -15.29 -7.45 10.81
N SER A 360 -15.81 -7.05 9.66
CA SER A 360 -16.88 -7.77 8.97
C SER A 360 -16.40 -9.15 8.50
N LEU A 361 -15.22 -9.23 7.88
CA LEU A 361 -14.61 -10.51 7.49
C LEU A 361 -14.39 -11.42 8.70
N TYR A 362 -13.83 -10.88 9.78
CA TYR A 362 -13.62 -11.61 11.04
C TYR A 362 -14.91 -12.20 11.61
N LYS A 363 -16.03 -11.44 11.56
CA LYS A 363 -17.31 -11.86 12.16
C LYS A 363 -18.13 -12.78 11.25
N ASN A 364 -18.16 -12.51 9.96
CA ASN A 364 -19.10 -13.12 9.04
C ASN A 364 -18.46 -14.17 8.12
N GLU A 365 -17.14 -14.10 7.95
CA GLU A 365 -16.37 -14.94 7.01
C GLU A 365 -15.09 -15.43 7.67
N ARG A 366 -15.21 -15.96 8.90
CA ARG A 366 -14.07 -16.33 9.76
C ARG A 366 -13.03 -17.23 9.07
N GLU A 367 -13.47 -18.25 8.35
CA GLU A 367 -12.58 -19.19 7.65
C GLU A 367 -11.76 -18.49 6.53
N ASN A 368 -12.38 -17.57 5.80
CA ASN A 368 -11.68 -16.79 4.79
C ASN A 368 -10.69 -15.82 5.43
N TYR A 369 -11.09 -15.16 6.53
CA TYR A 369 -10.23 -14.25 7.27
C TYR A 369 -8.96 -14.94 7.79
N GLU A 370 -9.09 -16.16 8.32
CA GLU A 370 -7.95 -16.98 8.77
C GLU A 370 -7.02 -17.37 7.60
N LYS A 371 -7.60 -17.75 6.44
CA LYS A 371 -6.80 -18.06 5.24
C LYS A 371 -6.01 -16.85 4.72
N PHE A 372 -6.53 -15.65 4.88
CA PHE A 372 -5.86 -14.42 4.45
C PHE A 372 -4.91 -13.87 5.51
N TRP A 373 -4.99 -14.35 6.76
CA TRP A 373 -4.28 -13.75 7.88
C TRP A 373 -2.77 -13.68 7.68
N ASP A 374 -2.15 -14.74 7.22
CA ASP A 374 -0.70 -14.78 7.00
C ASP A 374 -0.25 -13.72 5.96
N ASP A 375 -1.09 -13.40 4.97
CA ASP A 375 -0.82 -12.38 3.96
C ASP A 375 -1.11 -10.94 4.46
N ILE A 376 -2.05 -10.74 5.40
CA ILE A 376 -2.49 -9.40 5.82
C ILE A 376 -1.99 -8.96 7.19
N GLN A 377 -1.45 -9.87 8.00
CA GLN A 377 -1.06 -9.58 9.39
C GLN A 377 -0.02 -8.44 9.49
N VAL A 378 1.00 -8.44 8.63
CA VAL A 378 2.05 -7.41 8.62
C VAL A 378 1.45 -6.04 8.38
N PHE A 379 0.53 -5.95 7.42
CA PHE A 379 -0.21 -4.74 7.10
C PHE A 379 -1.05 -4.25 8.30
N ILE A 380 -1.80 -5.16 8.96
CA ILE A 380 -2.63 -4.81 10.11
C ILE A 380 -1.76 -4.36 11.29
N LYS A 381 -0.69 -5.10 11.58
CA LYS A 381 0.26 -4.76 12.65
C LYS A 381 0.92 -3.40 12.41
N PHE A 382 1.34 -3.12 11.18
CA PHE A 382 1.90 -1.81 10.81
C PHE A 382 0.88 -0.69 10.98
N GLY A 383 -0.37 -0.91 10.56
CA GLY A 383 -1.46 0.03 10.78
C GLY A 383 -1.71 0.33 12.25
N CYS A 384 -1.69 -0.69 13.11
CA CYS A 384 -1.86 -0.53 14.56
C CYS A 384 -0.71 0.27 15.20
N LEU A 385 0.52 0.11 14.70
CA LEU A 385 1.67 0.88 15.18
C LEU A 385 1.62 2.36 14.75
N LYS A 386 1.03 2.66 13.60
CA LYS A 386 0.98 4.01 13.04
C LYS A 386 -0.27 4.80 13.43
N ASP A 387 -1.39 4.13 13.67
CA ASP A 387 -2.69 4.78 13.97
C ASP A 387 -3.39 4.09 15.15
N GLU A 388 -3.41 4.80 16.28
CA GLU A 388 -4.05 4.33 17.51
C GLU A 388 -5.55 4.11 17.32
N SER A 389 -6.22 4.95 16.53
CA SER A 389 -7.66 4.82 16.28
C SER A 389 -7.97 3.60 15.40
N PHE A 390 -7.03 3.18 14.55
CA PHE A 390 -7.13 1.94 13.81
C PHE A 390 -7.00 0.75 14.74
N TYR A 391 -5.97 0.74 15.61
CA TYR A 391 -5.80 -0.30 16.63
C TYR A 391 -7.07 -0.49 17.47
N ASP A 392 -7.63 0.59 18.02
CA ASP A 392 -8.84 0.53 18.85
C ASP A 392 -10.03 -0.09 18.12
N LYS A 393 -10.08 0.06 16.80
CA LYS A 393 -11.14 -0.56 16.00
C LYS A 393 -10.89 -2.03 15.68
N VAL A 394 -9.66 -2.45 15.43
CA VAL A 394 -9.36 -3.80 14.94
C VAL A 394 -8.85 -4.77 16.01
N LYS A 395 -8.48 -4.29 17.22
CA LYS A 395 -7.83 -5.09 18.28
C LYS A 395 -8.52 -6.43 18.59
N ASP A 396 -9.85 -6.48 18.57
CA ASP A 396 -10.63 -7.69 18.85
C ASP A 396 -10.70 -8.66 17.65
N SER A 397 -10.16 -8.26 16.51
CA SER A 397 -10.09 -9.08 15.29
C SER A 397 -8.65 -9.40 14.86
N ILE A 398 -7.66 -8.99 15.65
CA ILE A 398 -6.26 -9.37 15.44
C ILE A 398 -6.09 -10.83 15.85
N LEU A 399 -5.54 -11.62 14.91
CA LEU A 399 -5.30 -13.04 15.14
C LEU A 399 -3.82 -13.29 15.44
N PHE A 400 -3.60 -14.36 16.16
CA PHE A 400 -2.30 -14.95 16.38
C PHE A 400 -2.37 -16.42 15.96
N LYS A 401 -1.46 -16.82 15.08
CA LYS A 401 -1.29 -18.22 14.70
C LYS A 401 -0.55 -18.94 15.81
N THR A 402 -1.07 -20.06 16.26
CA THR A 402 -0.43 -20.84 17.33
C THR A 402 0.44 -21.96 16.76
N ILE A 403 1.32 -22.52 17.61
CA ILE A 403 2.12 -23.71 17.27
C ILE A 403 1.26 -24.92 16.91
N ASN A 404 -0.02 -24.91 17.29
CA ASN A 404 -1.02 -25.94 16.94
C ASN A 404 -1.77 -25.58 15.64
N SER A 405 -1.30 -24.59 14.87
CA SER A 405 -1.90 -24.13 13.61
C SER A 405 -3.34 -23.61 13.75
N GLN A 406 -3.68 -23.07 14.90
CA GLN A 406 -4.95 -22.40 15.16
C GLN A 406 -4.76 -20.88 15.08
N TYR A 407 -5.81 -20.16 14.67
CA TYR A 407 -5.83 -18.70 14.65
C TYR A 407 -6.77 -18.20 15.74
N ILE A 408 -6.22 -17.57 16.77
CA ILE A 408 -6.95 -17.10 17.95
C ILE A 408 -6.65 -15.63 18.24
N THR A 409 -7.56 -14.96 18.95
CA THR A 409 -7.31 -13.59 19.42
C THR A 409 -6.44 -13.61 20.69
N LEU A 410 -5.90 -12.45 21.06
CA LEU A 410 -5.18 -12.29 22.32
C LEU A 410 -6.05 -12.69 23.53
N ASN A 411 -7.31 -12.27 23.53
CA ASN A 411 -8.25 -12.57 24.60
C ASN A 411 -8.53 -14.08 24.68
N ASP A 412 -8.72 -14.75 23.54
CA ASP A 412 -8.92 -16.21 23.50
C ASP A 412 -7.69 -16.94 24.03
N TYR A 413 -6.47 -16.49 23.64
CA TYR A 413 -5.23 -17.07 24.15
C TYR A 413 -5.14 -16.96 25.66
N LEU A 414 -5.33 -15.76 26.20
CA LEU A 414 -5.23 -15.51 27.64
C LEU A 414 -6.29 -16.28 28.44
N GLU A 415 -7.52 -16.41 27.95
CA GLU A 415 -8.57 -17.18 28.61
C GLU A 415 -8.26 -18.68 28.59
N ASN A 416 -7.81 -19.23 27.46
CA ASN A 416 -7.44 -20.65 27.30
C ASN A 416 -6.24 -21.03 28.18
N CYS A 417 -5.36 -20.08 28.47
CA CYS A 417 -4.14 -20.35 29.24
C CYS A 417 -4.19 -19.90 30.71
N LYS A 418 -5.30 -19.30 31.14
CA LYS A 418 -5.45 -18.65 32.45
C LYS A 418 -5.09 -19.55 33.65
N GLU A 419 -5.46 -20.84 33.59
CA GLU A 419 -5.15 -21.79 34.66
C GLU A 419 -3.67 -22.22 34.65
N LYS A 420 -2.97 -22.04 33.54
CA LYS A 420 -1.59 -22.52 33.37
C LYS A 420 -0.56 -21.42 33.56
N HIS A 421 -0.81 -20.23 32.99
CA HIS A 421 0.05 -19.07 33.12
C HIS A 421 -0.77 -17.79 32.95
N GLU A 422 -1.00 -17.10 34.04
CA GLU A 422 -1.80 -15.90 34.06
C GLU A 422 -1.05 -14.73 33.37
N ASN A 423 -1.72 -14.04 32.43
CA ASN A 423 -1.23 -12.84 31.74
C ASN A 423 0.08 -13.00 30.94
N LYS A 424 0.60 -14.20 30.76
CA LYS A 424 1.77 -14.46 29.91
C LYS A 424 1.33 -15.01 28.56
N VAL A 425 1.92 -14.46 27.49
CA VAL A 425 1.77 -14.96 26.11
C VAL A 425 3.11 -15.51 25.68
N PHE A 426 3.18 -16.82 25.50
CA PHE A 426 4.39 -17.44 24.96
C PHE A 426 4.41 -17.32 23.45
N TYR A 427 5.62 -17.05 22.87
CA TYR A 427 5.75 -16.93 21.44
C TYR A 427 7.00 -17.59 20.87
N VAL A 428 6.91 -17.92 19.60
CA VAL A 428 7.96 -18.48 18.75
C VAL A 428 8.35 -17.46 17.71
N SER A 429 9.63 -17.13 17.61
CA SER A 429 10.15 -16.22 16.59
C SER A 429 10.80 -16.96 15.41
N ASN A 430 11.18 -18.22 15.60
CA ASN A 430 11.73 -19.07 14.55
C ASN A 430 11.41 -20.53 14.86
N GLU A 431 10.49 -21.11 14.11
CA GLU A 431 10.01 -22.48 14.35
C GLU A 431 11.13 -23.54 14.20
N GLU A 432 12.07 -23.34 13.29
CA GLU A 432 13.17 -24.29 13.11
C GLU A 432 14.18 -24.26 14.26
N GLN A 433 14.58 -23.06 14.71
CA GLN A 433 15.51 -22.92 15.83
C GLN A 433 14.90 -23.37 17.14
N GLN A 434 13.62 -23.11 17.33
CA GLN A 434 12.90 -23.37 18.57
C GLN A 434 12.12 -24.68 18.56
N SER A 435 12.39 -25.56 17.59
CA SER A 435 11.64 -26.82 17.40
C SER A 435 11.63 -27.74 18.64
N GLN A 436 12.73 -27.76 19.40
CA GLN A 436 12.80 -28.54 20.65
C GLN A 436 11.85 -27.97 21.71
N TYR A 437 11.76 -26.66 21.84
CA TYR A 437 10.86 -25.99 22.79
C TYR A 437 9.40 -26.12 22.35
N ILE A 438 9.13 -26.03 21.04
CA ILE A 438 7.79 -26.27 20.47
C ILE A 438 7.31 -27.66 20.82
N LYS A 439 8.18 -28.68 20.65
CA LYS A 439 7.86 -30.04 21.02
C LYS A 439 7.56 -30.16 22.52
N LEU A 440 8.42 -29.56 23.36
CA LEU A 440 8.24 -29.54 24.80
C LEU A 440 6.90 -28.91 25.20
N PHE A 441 6.55 -27.77 24.63
CA PHE A 441 5.26 -27.10 24.88
C PHE A 441 4.07 -27.98 24.48
N LYS A 442 4.13 -28.62 23.30
CA LYS A 442 3.07 -29.53 22.83
C LYS A 442 2.90 -30.75 23.74
N ASP A 443 4.01 -31.39 24.17
CA ASP A 443 4.00 -32.55 25.04
C ASP A 443 3.35 -32.25 26.39
N TYR A 444 3.40 -30.99 26.85
CA TYR A 444 2.77 -30.53 28.10
C TYR A 444 1.44 -29.82 27.92
N GLY A 445 0.89 -29.84 26.69
CA GLY A 445 -0.39 -29.20 26.40
C GLY A 445 -0.37 -27.68 26.61
N LEU A 446 0.80 -27.06 26.46
CA LEU A 446 0.97 -25.63 26.41
C LEU A 446 0.86 -25.14 24.96
N ASP A 447 0.45 -23.90 24.78
CA ASP A 447 0.39 -23.25 23.46
C ASP A 447 1.29 -22.02 23.42
N ALA A 448 1.72 -21.65 22.23
CA ALA A 448 2.49 -20.46 21.96
C ALA A 448 2.07 -19.88 20.61
N VAL A 449 2.20 -18.56 20.45
CA VAL A 449 1.90 -17.89 19.20
C VAL A 449 3.15 -17.74 18.33
N ILE A 450 3.01 -17.79 17.00
CA ILE A 450 4.09 -17.63 16.06
C ILE A 450 4.19 -16.14 15.71
N LEU A 451 5.34 -15.55 15.95
CA LEU A 451 5.68 -14.15 15.70
C LEU A 451 7.04 -14.09 15.02
N ASP A 452 7.06 -14.38 13.73
CA ASP A 452 8.27 -14.58 12.91
C ASP A 452 8.60 -13.38 12.00
N SER A 453 7.78 -12.35 12.01
CA SER A 453 8.01 -11.13 11.26
C SER A 453 8.83 -10.10 12.03
N THR A 454 9.65 -9.32 11.31
CA THR A 454 10.46 -8.23 11.91
C THR A 454 9.63 -7.16 12.62
N ILE A 455 8.37 -6.97 12.23
CA ILE A 455 7.46 -6.00 12.87
C ILE A 455 6.97 -6.46 14.24
N ASP A 456 7.02 -7.77 14.52
CA ASP A 456 6.40 -8.34 15.70
C ASP A 456 6.98 -7.84 17.02
N ASN A 457 8.28 -7.57 17.09
CA ASN A 457 8.90 -7.03 18.29
C ASN A 457 8.35 -5.64 18.69
N HIS A 458 8.11 -4.79 17.69
CA HIS A 458 7.49 -3.48 17.94
C HIS A 458 6.01 -3.64 18.29
N PHE A 459 5.35 -4.57 17.62
CA PHE A 459 3.94 -4.83 17.81
C PHE A 459 3.64 -5.38 19.20
N ILE A 460 4.38 -6.38 19.68
CA ILE A 460 4.19 -6.93 21.04
C ILE A 460 4.50 -5.89 22.11
N SER A 461 5.54 -5.05 21.92
CA SER A 461 5.84 -3.96 22.87
C SER A 461 4.68 -2.97 22.97
N MET A 462 4.02 -2.64 21.85
CA MET A 462 2.82 -1.81 21.85
C MET A 462 1.65 -2.53 22.57
N ILE A 463 1.43 -3.83 22.32
CA ILE A 463 0.37 -4.61 22.97
C ILE A 463 0.58 -4.66 24.49
N GLU A 464 1.80 -4.92 24.95
CA GLU A 464 2.17 -4.90 26.38
C GLU A 464 1.89 -3.55 27.02
N PHE A 465 2.25 -2.46 26.33
CA PHE A 465 1.98 -1.10 26.80
C PHE A 465 0.48 -0.78 26.91
N LYS A 466 -0.31 -1.24 25.93
CA LYS A 466 -1.77 -1.00 25.88
C LYS A 466 -2.55 -1.89 26.84
N ASN A 467 -2.07 -3.11 27.11
CA ASN A 467 -2.73 -4.09 27.98
C ASN A 467 -1.87 -4.32 29.24
N GLN A 468 -1.98 -3.41 30.20
CA GLN A 468 -1.20 -3.48 31.44
C GLN A 468 -1.34 -4.84 32.13
N GLY A 469 -0.21 -5.51 32.36
CA GLY A 469 -0.14 -6.82 32.98
C GLY A 469 0.08 -7.98 32.00
N VAL A 470 -0.16 -7.81 30.71
CA VAL A 470 0.17 -8.82 29.68
C VAL A 470 1.66 -8.74 29.37
N GLN A 471 2.33 -9.88 29.31
CA GLN A 471 3.74 -10.02 28.98
C GLN A 471 3.95 -11.08 27.91
N PHE A 472 4.73 -10.74 26.90
CA PHE A 472 5.15 -11.67 25.85
C PHE A 472 6.52 -12.24 26.17
N ASN A 473 6.59 -13.56 26.31
CA ASN A 473 7.81 -14.28 26.61
C ASN A 473 8.10 -15.29 25.50
N ARG A 474 9.31 -15.24 24.93
CA ARG A 474 9.71 -16.26 23.96
C ARG A 474 9.83 -17.62 24.66
N ILE A 475 9.44 -18.70 23.96
CA ILE A 475 9.38 -20.05 24.57
C ILE A 475 10.72 -20.58 25.10
N ASP A 476 11.83 -19.99 24.68
CA ASP A 476 13.20 -20.31 25.11
C ASP A 476 13.82 -19.23 26.05
N ALA A 477 12.99 -18.28 26.52
CA ALA A 477 13.45 -17.23 27.44
C ALA A 477 13.21 -17.54 28.92
N ASP A 478 12.17 -18.28 29.22
CA ASP A 478 11.78 -18.63 30.60
C ASP A 478 11.18 -20.04 30.66
N LEU A 479 11.58 -20.78 31.66
CA LEU A 479 11.00 -22.06 31.94
C LEU A 479 9.66 -21.85 32.69
N SER A 480 8.56 -22.10 32.00
CA SER A 480 7.26 -22.14 32.66
C SER A 480 7.31 -23.13 33.81
N ASP A 481 6.80 -22.74 34.99
CA ASP A 481 6.72 -23.63 36.18
C ASP A 481 5.96 -24.92 35.89
N ILE A 482 5.14 -24.95 34.84
CA ILE A 482 4.41 -26.16 34.40
C ILE A 482 5.34 -27.22 33.79
N LEU A 483 6.49 -26.82 33.25
CA LEU A 483 7.49 -27.73 32.69
C LEU A 483 8.34 -28.38 33.79
N LYS A 484 8.28 -27.85 35.00
CA LYS A 484 9.00 -28.37 36.18
C LYS A 484 8.13 -29.35 36.94
N GLU A 485 8.76 -30.37 37.51
CA GLU A 485 8.15 -31.16 38.56
C GLU A 485 8.33 -30.50 39.92
N ASN A 486 7.37 -30.73 40.82
CA ASN A 486 7.50 -30.28 42.21
C ASN A 486 8.69 -30.98 42.87
N ASP A 487 9.70 -30.22 43.24
CA ASP A 487 10.88 -30.71 43.91
C ASP A 487 10.59 -31.10 45.36
N ASN A 488 11.04 -32.29 45.77
CA ASN A 488 11.16 -32.61 47.18
C ASN A 488 12.39 -31.97 47.78
N GLU A 489 12.33 -31.58 49.04
CA GLU A 489 13.45 -30.89 49.76
C GLU A 489 14.76 -31.70 49.74
N ASP A 490 14.68 -33.04 49.62
CA ASP A 490 15.81 -33.97 49.59
C ASP A 490 16.72 -33.83 48.33
N ASN A 491 16.26 -33.11 47.30
CA ASN A 491 17.00 -32.97 46.02
C ASN A 491 17.97 -31.76 45.98
N LYS A 492 18.05 -30.93 47.01
CA LYS A 492 18.88 -29.71 46.99
C LYS A 492 20.39 -30.01 46.91
N GLU A 493 20.88 -31.00 47.67
CA GLU A 493 22.31 -31.38 47.62
C GLU A 493 22.69 -31.92 46.23
N ILE A 494 21.85 -32.79 45.67
CA ILE A 494 22.09 -33.38 44.34
C ILE A 494 22.09 -32.30 43.27
N LYS A 495 21.20 -31.32 43.34
CA LYS A 495 21.17 -30.18 42.40
C LYS A 495 22.44 -29.33 42.47
N THR A 496 22.92 -29.03 43.67
CA THR A 496 24.15 -28.27 43.86
C THR A 496 25.37 -29.03 43.31
N ASP A 497 25.39 -30.35 43.51
CA ASP A 497 26.45 -31.20 42.97
C ASP A 497 26.48 -31.26 41.46
N ILE A 498 25.33 -31.33 40.82
CA ILE A 498 25.17 -31.30 39.36
C ILE A 498 25.63 -29.95 38.83
N GLU A 499 25.17 -28.86 39.43
CA GLU A 499 25.51 -27.49 39.03
C GLU A 499 27.04 -27.28 39.08
N ASN A 500 27.68 -27.63 40.21
CA ASN A 500 29.11 -27.53 40.38
C ASN A 500 29.89 -28.36 39.36
N LEU A 501 29.44 -29.62 39.10
CA LEU A 501 30.06 -30.48 38.11
C LEU A 501 30.10 -29.86 36.71
N PHE A 502 28.97 -29.30 36.26
CA PHE A 502 28.91 -28.69 34.96
C PHE A 502 29.69 -27.35 34.92
N LYS A 503 29.64 -26.56 36.00
CA LYS A 503 30.36 -25.30 36.12
C LYS A 503 31.86 -25.49 36.08
N ASP A 504 32.40 -26.53 36.78
CA ASP A 504 33.80 -26.87 36.80
C ASP A 504 34.32 -27.32 35.43
N VAL A 505 33.49 -28.01 34.64
CA VAL A 505 33.88 -28.52 33.31
C VAL A 505 33.69 -27.49 32.20
N ILE A 506 32.63 -26.73 32.22
CA ILE A 506 32.21 -25.84 31.11
C ILE A 506 32.76 -24.42 31.33
N GLY A 507 32.91 -23.98 32.60
CA GLY A 507 33.46 -22.66 32.95
C GLY A 507 32.67 -21.48 32.38
N ASP A 508 33.38 -20.48 31.91
CA ASP A 508 32.80 -19.20 31.42
C ASP A 508 32.14 -19.29 30.03
N ARG A 509 32.06 -20.50 29.47
CA ARG A 509 31.39 -20.70 28.15
C ARG A 509 29.89 -20.43 28.21
N ILE A 510 29.28 -20.57 29.39
CA ILE A 510 27.88 -20.27 29.70
C ILE A 510 27.84 -19.31 30.88
N ASN A 511 26.97 -18.28 30.77
CA ASN A 511 26.89 -17.21 31.78
C ASN A 511 26.29 -17.71 33.11
N ASN A 512 25.23 -18.48 33.03
CA ASN A 512 24.46 -18.97 34.19
C ASN A 512 24.15 -20.46 34.11
N TYR A 513 24.04 -21.09 35.26
CA TYR A 513 23.68 -22.52 35.42
C TYR A 513 22.48 -22.65 36.34
N SER A 514 21.56 -23.54 36.00
CA SER A 514 20.44 -23.92 36.85
C SER A 514 20.16 -25.41 36.70
N VAL A 515 19.74 -26.06 37.77
CA VAL A 515 19.35 -27.48 37.78
C VAL A 515 17.87 -27.56 38.13
N GLU A 516 17.09 -28.08 37.21
CA GLU A 516 15.64 -28.20 37.33
C GLU A 516 15.19 -29.66 37.06
N SER A 517 14.13 -30.06 37.70
CA SER A 517 13.52 -31.38 37.45
C SER A 517 12.48 -31.21 36.34
N LEU A 518 12.89 -31.42 35.08
CA LEU A 518 11.95 -31.38 33.97
C LEU A 518 11.17 -32.68 33.89
N LYS A 519 9.90 -32.60 33.45
CA LYS A 519 9.04 -33.77 33.27
C LYS A 519 9.53 -34.73 32.16
N SER A 520 10.29 -34.20 31.17
CA SER A 520 10.90 -35.01 30.10
C SER A 520 12.20 -35.66 30.60
N GLU A 521 12.29 -36.98 30.62
CA GLU A 521 13.52 -37.70 30.96
C GLU A 521 14.54 -37.72 29.81
N ASP A 522 14.09 -37.56 28.57
CA ASP A 522 14.93 -37.65 27.35
C ASP A 522 15.75 -36.39 27.06
N THR A 523 15.44 -35.27 27.70
CA THR A 523 16.12 -33.98 27.48
C THR A 523 17.12 -33.75 28.63
N PRO A 524 18.45 -33.94 28.42
CA PRO A 524 19.44 -33.79 29.49
C PRO A 524 19.71 -32.33 29.87
N ALA A 525 19.65 -31.41 28.94
CA ALA A 525 19.78 -29.97 29.20
C ALA A 525 19.15 -29.11 28.08
N ILE A 526 18.82 -27.87 28.42
CA ILE A 526 18.33 -26.86 27.49
C ILE A 526 19.04 -25.53 27.76
N ILE A 527 19.09 -24.66 26.77
CA ILE A 527 19.61 -23.27 26.88
C ILE A 527 18.44 -22.31 26.95
N LEU A 528 18.42 -21.44 27.94
CA LEU A 528 17.51 -20.28 27.99
C LEU A 528 18.27 -19.01 27.70
N ILE A 529 17.62 -18.10 26.94
CA ILE A 529 18.17 -16.80 26.61
C ILE A 529 17.22 -15.74 27.17
N SER A 530 17.74 -14.87 28.06
CA SER A 530 16.95 -13.81 28.67
C SER A 530 16.21 -12.97 27.63
N GLU A 531 14.89 -12.82 27.77
CA GLU A 531 14.06 -12.02 26.87
C GLU A 531 14.56 -10.58 26.75
N GLN A 532 14.95 -9.99 27.86
CA GLN A 532 15.45 -8.62 27.89
C GLN A 532 16.79 -8.49 27.13
N SER A 533 17.70 -9.44 27.35
CA SER A 533 19.02 -9.47 26.68
C SER A 533 18.84 -9.60 25.16
N ARG A 534 17.95 -10.49 24.73
CA ARG A 534 17.64 -10.72 23.33
C ARG A 534 16.99 -9.50 22.66
N ARG A 535 15.95 -8.90 23.27
CA ARG A 535 15.33 -7.69 22.72
C ARG A 535 16.33 -6.55 22.58
N MET A 536 17.27 -6.41 23.52
CA MET A 536 18.35 -5.44 23.44
C MET A 536 19.30 -5.75 22.26
N ALA A 537 19.68 -7.02 22.07
CA ALA A 537 20.55 -7.43 20.96
C ALA A 537 19.88 -7.19 19.59
N GLU A 538 18.59 -7.51 19.45
CA GLU A 538 17.81 -7.27 18.23
C GLU A 538 17.65 -5.78 17.92
N MET A 539 17.30 -4.96 18.92
CA MET A 539 17.25 -3.49 18.73
C MET A 539 18.57 -2.95 18.20
N ARG A 540 19.69 -3.45 18.72
CA ARG A 540 21.01 -3.03 18.29
C ARG A 540 21.35 -3.44 16.87
N SER A 541 20.97 -4.65 16.45
CA SER A 541 21.21 -5.12 15.08
C SER A 541 20.50 -4.24 14.03
N GLN A 542 19.38 -3.63 14.38
CA GLN A 542 18.65 -2.67 13.54
C GLN A 542 19.37 -1.31 13.45
N PHE A 543 20.20 -0.96 14.43
CA PHE A 543 21.00 0.28 14.46
C PHE A 543 22.50 0.04 14.12
N ALA A 544 22.83 -1.06 13.46
CA ALA A 544 24.21 -1.50 13.18
C ALA A 544 25.09 -0.52 12.36
N GLY A 545 24.60 0.68 12.05
CA GLY A 545 25.38 1.78 11.50
C GLY A 545 25.96 2.76 12.53
N MET A 546 25.60 2.65 13.82
CA MET A 546 26.13 3.48 14.90
C MET A 546 26.88 2.61 15.90
N ASP A 547 28.20 2.64 15.82
CA ASP A 547 29.10 1.91 16.72
C ASP A 547 29.08 2.54 18.13
N PHE A 548 28.31 1.96 19.05
CA PHE A 548 28.25 2.39 20.46
C PHE A 548 29.27 1.68 21.36
N GLY A 549 30.21 0.91 20.81
CA GLY A 549 31.37 0.41 21.57
C GLY A 549 31.09 -0.57 22.72
N MET A 550 29.87 -0.99 22.97
CA MET A 550 29.51 -1.96 24.01
C MET A 550 29.05 -3.29 23.38
N SER A 551 29.77 -4.36 23.61
CA SER A 551 29.36 -5.70 23.27
C SER A 551 28.45 -6.21 24.40
N PHE A 552 27.15 -6.29 24.17
CA PHE A 552 26.24 -7.04 25.03
C PHE A 552 26.12 -8.44 24.43
N GLU A 553 26.76 -9.41 25.06
CA GLU A 553 26.54 -10.81 24.75
C GLU A 553 25.16 -11.23 25.32
N GLU A 554 24.47 -12.08 24.61
CA GLU A 554 23.20 -12.64 25.10
C GLU A 554 23.47 -13.45 26.35
N GLU A 555 22.76 -13.15 27.44
CA GLU A 555 22.86 -13.94 28.68
C GLU A 555 22.21 -15.31 28.48
N LYS A 556 23.05 -16.35 28.51
CA LYS A 556 22.66 -17.74 28.36
C LYS A 556 22.66 -18.45 29.70
N THR A 557 21.56 -19.16 29.98
CA THR A 557 21.43 -20.01 31.15
C THR A 557 21.32 -21.46 30.70
N LEU A 558 22.24 -22.32 31.13
CA LEU A 558 22.14 -23.75 30.94
C LEU A 558 21.23 -24.33 32.04
N VAL A 559 20.11 -24.85 31.63
CA VAL A 559 19.22 -25.62 32.54
C VAL A 559 19.49 -27.08 32.36
N ILE A 560 20.02 -27.73 33.41
CA ILE A 560 20.38 -29.12 33.45
C ILE A 560 19.20 -29.88 34.07
N ASN A 561 18.75 -30.92 33.40
CA ASN A 561 17.60 -31.70 33.83
C ASN A 561 18.01 -32.83 34.82
N ASN A 562 17.68 -32.62 36.08
CA ASN A 562 17.93 -33.63 37.11
C ASN A 562 17.16 -34.96 36.89
N ASN A 563 16.06 -34.93 36.12
CA ASN A 563 15.28 -36.16 35.82
C ASN A 563 15.88 -36.98 34.68
N SER A 564 16.80 -36.40 33.89
CA SER A 564 17.43 -37.13 32.79
C SER A 564 18.22 -38.34 33.27
N SER A 565 17.98 -39.50 32.66
CA SER A 565 18.71 -40.73 32.91
C SER A 565 20.21 -40.60 32.69
N ILE A 566 20.62 -39.75 31.70
CA ILE A 566 22.03 -39.47 31.40
C ILE A 566 22.66 -38.65 32.54
N VAL A 567 21.96 -37.60 33.01
CA VAL A 567 22.48 -36.72 34.09
C VAL A 567 22.58 -37.50 35.40
N LYS A 568 21.54 -38.28 35.77
CA LYS A 568 21.57 -39.15 36.94
C LYS A 568 22.77 -40.12 36.92
N LYS A 569 23.02 -40.71 35.75
CA LYS A 569 24.12 -41.64 35.59
C LYS A 569 25.49 -40.94 35.64
N LEU A 570 25.58 -39.73 35.09
CA LEU A 570 26.80 -38.90 35.12
C LEU A 570 27.22 -38.58 36.56
N VAL A 571 26.25 -38.23 37.42
CA VAL A 571 26.50 -37.98 38.85
C VAL A 571 27.05 -39.21 39.53
N SER A 572 26.52 -40.41 39.24
CA SER A 572 27.01 -41.68 39.83
C SER A 572 28.45 -42.04 39.37
N LEU A 573 28.96 -41.45 38.29
CA LEU A 573 30.34 -41.66 37.83
C LEU A 573 31.34 -40.76 38.55
N LYS A 574 30.92 -39.78 39.34
CA LYS A 574 31.80 -38.81 40.05
C LYS A 574 32.76 -39.51 40.99
N ASP A 575 32.33 -40.61 41.61
CA ASP A 575 33.10 -41.37 42.62
C ASP A 575 33.93 -42.52 42.01
N ASP A 576 33.79 -42.78 40.70
CA ASP A 576 34.55 -43.82 39.98
C ASP A 576 35.79 -43.25 39.31
N GLU A 577 36.94 -43.44 39.96
CA GLU A 577 38.23 -42.95 39.46
C GLU A 577 38.60 -43.46 38.04
N SER A 578 38.10 -44.66 37.69
CA SER A 578 38.37 -45.25 36.36
C SER A 578 37.63 -44.56 35.21
N LYS A 579 36.59 -43.76 35.51
CA LYS A 579 35.73 -43.08 34.54
C LYS A 579 35.82 -41.56 34.62
N LYS A 580 36.64 -41.00 35.49
CA LYS A 580 36.81 -39.56 35.66
C LYS A 580 37.10 -38.81 34.35
N GLU A 581 37.86 -39.41 33.45
CA GLU A 581 38.18 -38.80 32.14
C GLU A 581 36.99 -38.73 31.20
N GLN A 582 35.90 -39.51 31.43
CA GLN A 582 34.70 -39.50 30.61
C GLN A 582 33.75 -38.36 30.96
N ILE A 583 33.81 -37.85 32.19
CA ILE A 583 32.88 -36.83 32.71
C ILE A 583 32.95 -35.54 31.88
N PRO A 584 34.14 -34.93 31.60
CA PRO A 584 34.24 -33.75 30.80
C PRO A 584 33.74 -33.95 29.36
N LEU A 585 33.94 -35.13 28.78
CA LEU A 585 33.47 -35.46 27.44
C LEU A 585 31.94 -35.44 27.38
N ILE A 586 31.30 -36.05 28.36
CA ILE A 586 29.82 -36.17 28.45
C ILE A 586 29.19 -34.82 28.76
N CYS A 587 29.74 -34.03 29.72
CA CYS A 587 29.24 -32.71 30.06
C CYS A 587 29.30 -31.77 28.83
N ASN A 588 30.47 -31.71 28.15
CA ASN A 588 30.59 -30.91 26.94
C ASN A 588 29.66 -31.36 25.80
N GLN A 589 29.42 -32.69 25.69
CA GLN A 589 28.50 -33.21 24.69
C GLN A 589 27.04 -32.81 24.98
N ILE A 590 26.62 -32.83 26.24
CA ILE A 590 25.29 -32.37 26.67
C ILE A 590 25.09 -30.89 26.37
N VAL A 591 26.08 -30.07 26.71
CA VAL A 591 26.03 -28.61 26.44
C VAL A 591 26.00 -28.30 24.96
N ASP A 592 26.85 -28.98 24.16
CA ASP A 592 26.88 -28.76 22.72
C ASP A 592 25.59 -29.24 22.03
N ILE A 593 24.95 -30.31 22.51
CA ILE A 593 23.62 -30.73 22.02
C ILE A 593 22.59 -29.65 22.33
N ALA A 594 22.61 -29.05 23.53
CA ALA A 594 21.70 -28.00 23.92
C ALA A 594 21.91 -26.70 23.06
N LEU A 595 23.17 -26.34 22.82
CA LEU A 595 23.52 -25.23 21.93
C LEU A 595 23.16 -25.50 20.46
N LEU A 596 23.43 -26.73 19.97
CA LEU A 596 23.12 -27.13 18.60
C LEU A 596 21.61 -27.09 18.33
N SER A 597 20.79 -27.44 19.33
CA SER A 597 19.34 -27.36 19.24
C SER A 597 18.82 -25.94 19.00
N ASN A 598 19.60 -24.93 19.39
CA ASN A 598 19.36 -23.50 19.10
C ASN A 598 20.12 -22.96 17.89
N LYS A 599 20.81 -23.85 17.12
CA LYS A 599 21.71 -23.45 16.00
C LYS A 599 22.81 -22.46 16.41
N GLU A 600 23.31 -22.55 17.64
CA GLU A 600 24.27 -21.59 18.21
C GLU A 600 25.73 -22.08 18.23
N LEU A 601 26.03 -23.23 17.64
CA LEU A 601 27.43 -23.67 17.50
C LEU A 601 28.08 -22.96 16.30
N ASP A 602 29.20 -22.30 16.56
CA ASP A 602 30.08 -21.81 15.49
C ASP A 602 30.82 -22.96 14.79
N SER A 603 31.50 -22.68 13.67
CA SER A 603 32.20 -23.70 12.89
C SER A 603 33.26 -24.45 13.68
N LYS A 604 33.96 -23.78 14.60
CA LYS A 604 35.03 -24.38 15.43
C LYS A 604 34.40 -25.29 16.51
N GLN A 605 33.36 -24.81 17.16
CA GLN A 605 32.64 -25.57 18.16
C GLN A 605 31.96 -26.82 17.55
N LEU A 606 31.46 -26.70 16.32
CA LEU A 606 30.89 -27.82 15.58
C LEU A 606 31.96 -28.89 15.26
N ASP A 607 33.15 -28.49 14.87
CA ASP A 607 34.28 -29.42 14.65
C ASP A 607 34.69 -30.14 15.93
N GLU A 608 34.71 -29.43 17.06
CA GLU A 608 34.99 -30.03 18.37
C GLU A 608 33.88 -30.98 18.81
N PHE A 609 32.62 -30.64 18.60
CA PHE A 609 31.50 -31.52 18.83
C PHE A 609 31.56 -32.80 18.02
N ILE A 610 31.87 -32.74 16.71
CA ILE A 610 32.00 -33.92 15.84
C ILE A 610 33.15 -34.81 16.30
N LYS A 611 34.29 -34.26 16.65
CA LYS A 611 35.43 -35.04 17.17
C LYS A 611 35.08 -35.76 18.45
N ARG A 612 34.44 -35.08 19.38
CA ARG A 612 34.01 -35.65 20.67
C ARG A 612 32.93 -36.71 20.47
N ASN A 613 31.96 -36.48 19.56
CA ASN A 613 30.94 -37.47 19.24
C ASN A 613 31.58 -38.77 18.69
N ASN A 614 32.55 -38.65 17.79
CA ASN A 614 33.28 -39.82 17.26
C ASN A 614 34.04 -40.57 18.39
N GLN A 615 34.65 -39.85 19.33
CA GLN A 615 35.35 -40.43 20.48
C GLN A 615 34.38 -41.19 21.38
N LEU A 616 33.23 -40.60 21.69
CA LEU A 616 32.17 -41.26 22.51
C LEU A 616 31.63 -42.50 21.82
N MET A 617 31.37 -42.45 20.50
CA MET A 617 30.94 -43.64 19.74
C MET A 617 32.01 -44.73 19.73
N SER A 618 33.28 -44.39 19.61
CA SER A 618 34.38 -45.35 19.65
C SER A 618 34.47 -46.05 21.02
N MET A 619 34.22 -45.31 22.12
CA MET A 619 34.17 -45.90 23.46
C MET A 619 33.01 -46.91 23.61
N VAL A 620 31.83 -46.61 23.05
CA VAL A 620 30.66 -47.51 23.08
C VAL A 620 30.90 -48.80 22.28
N ILE A 621 31.61 -48.69 21.12
CA ILE A 621 31.93 -49.86 20.28
C ILE A 621 33.04 -50.72 20.90
N SER A 622 33.86 -50.15 21.75
CA SER A 622 34.97 -50.86 22.42
C SER A 622 34.56 -51.57 23.71
N LEU A 623 33.31 -51.38 24.16
CA LEU A 623 32.66 -52.07 25.26
C LEU A 623 32.02 -53.38 24.77
#